data_e1998e75d2f2570ab10571f308db6e1d
#
_entry.id   e1998e75d2f2570ab10571f308db6e1d
#
_cell.length_a   1.000
_cell.length_b   1.000
_cell.length_c   1.000
_cell.angle_alpha   90.00
_cell.angle_beta   90.00
_cell.angle_gamma   90.00
#
_symmetry.space_group_name_H-M   'P 1'
#
loop_
_entity.id
_entity.type
_entity.pdbx_description
1 polymer ?
#
loop_
_entity_poly.entity_id
_entity_poly.type
_entity_poly.pdbx_seq_one_letter_code
_entity_poly.pdbx_strand_id
1 'polypeptide(L)'
;MHVMGRIGFMGLSIALVGTLIGAPVFAADAPIEDGSKIMITSPKDGDKVGDTFELKYELTKGTEAAHAHVYLDNQYQKGFPGTFKGLSKGKHQITVTGANKDHKLVSATQTITVEVQ
;
A
#
# COMPACT_ATOMS: atom_id res chain seq x y z
N MET A 1 -34.26 37.71 3.62
CA MET A 1 -33.96 37.39 3.70
C MET A 1 -33.18 36.64 3.49
N HIS A 2 -33.30 36.92 3.35
CA HIS A 2 -32.63 36.31 3.23
C HIS A 2 -31.97 35.60 2.63
N VAL A 3 -32.01 35.51 2.42
CA VAL A 3 -31.51 34.98 2.04
C VAL A 3 -30.64 34.47 1.69
N MET A 4 -30.63 34.67 1.60
CA MET A 4 -29.85 34.37 1.44
C MET A 4 -29.01 33.69 1.19
N GLY A 5 -29.01 33.81 1.12
CA GLY A 5 -28.26 33.31 0.96
C GLY A 5 -27.63 32.46 0.57
N ARG A 6 -27.99 32.34 0.52
CA ARG A 6 -27.49 31.64 0.24
C ARG A 6 -26.75 31.03 -0.43
N ILE A 7 -26.83 31.40 -0.75
CA ILE A 7 -26.15 31.07 -1.23
C ILE A 7 -25.24 30.45 -1.48
N GLY A 8 -25.48 30.67 -1.49
CA GLY A 8 -24.70 30.24 -1.66
C GLY A 8 -23.92 29.46 -2.00
N PHE A 9 -24.17 29.37 -1.90
CA PHE A 9 -23.50 28.73 -2.01
C PHE A 9 -22.81 28.08 -2.59
N MET A 10 -22.90 28.17 -2.79
CA MET A 10 -22.36 27.84 -3.05
C MET A 10 -21.56 27.21 -3.43
N GLY A 11 -21.75 27.48 -3.43
CA GLY A 11 -21.08 27.15 -3.69
C GLY A 11 -20.34 26.42 -4.15
N LEU A 12 -20.44 26.39 -4.12
CA LEU A 12 -19.84 25.88 -4.29
C LEU A 12 -19.06 25.26 -4.74
N SER A 13 -19.27 25.42 -4.87
CA SER A 13 -18.64 25.05 -5.04
C SER A 13 -17.73 24.50 -5.32
N ILE A 14 -17.72 24.55 -5.36
CA ILE A 14 -16.96 24.32 -5.30
C ILE A 14 -16.19 23.62 -5.58
N ALA A 15 -16.29 23.71 -5.75
CA ALA A 15 -15.71 23.28 -5.77
C ALA A 15 -15.03 22.60 -6.12
N LEU A 16 -15.19 22.56 -6.39
CA LEU A 16 -14.72 22.12 -6.47
C LEU A 16 -13.92 21.61 -6.78
N VAL A 17 -13.91 21.77 -7.07
CA VAL A 17 -13.26 21.54 -7.16
C VAL A 17 -12.39 21.00 -7.34
N GLY A 18 -12.30 21.12 -7.35
CA GLY A 18 -11.67 20.85 -7.40
C GLY A 18 -10.91 20.18 -7.49
N THR A 19 -11.08 20.02 -7.42
CA THR A 19 -10.54 19.46 -7.27
C THR A 19 -9.89 18.76 -7.69
N LEU A 20 -9.95 18.76 -8.05
CA LEU A 20 -9.54 18.11 -8.37
C LEU A 20 -8.65 17.92 -8.93
N ILE A 21 -8.78 17.93 -8.79
CA ILE A 21 -7.98 18.20 -9.65
C ILE A 21 -6.54 17.85 -9.69
N GLY A 22 -5.79 17.85 -8.91
CA GLY A 22 -4.46 17.34 -8.96
C GLY A 22 -4.39 15.85 -9.18
N ALA A 23 -5.51 15.22 -9.09
CA ALA A 23 -5.54 13.78 -9.22
C ALA A 23 -4.91 13.24 -10.50
N PRO A 24 -5.04 13.89 -11.65
CA PRO A 24 -4.47 13.31 -12.87
C PRO A 24 -2.97 13.07 -12.83
N VAL A 25 -2.27 13.84 -12.03
CA VAL A 25 -0.82 13.68 -11.94
C VAL A 25 -0.44 12.30 -11.47
N PHE A 26 -1.27 11.70 -10.65
CA PHE A 26 -0.92 10.42 -10.04
C PHE A 26 -1.18 9.24 -10.94
N ALA A 27 -1.92 9.42 -12.01
CA ALA A 27 -2.18 8.32 -12.93
C ALA A 27 -0.90 7.81 -13.59
N ALA A 28 0.10 8.68 -13.74
CA ALA A 28 1.37 8.28 -14.36
C ALA A 28 2.11 7.22 -13.56
N ASP A 29 1.82 7.12 -12.27
CA ASP A 29 2.49 6.16 -11.40
C ASP A 29 1.64 4.93 -11.10
N ALA A 30 0.60 4.70 -11.89
CA ALA A 30 -0.28 3.57 -11.66
C ALA A 30 0.48 2.24 -11.81
N PRO A 31 0.22 1.27 -10.93
CA PRO A 31 0.87 -0.03 -11.04
C PRO A 31 0.49 -0.75 -12.33
N ILE A 32 1.39 -1.60 -12.78
CA ILE A 32 1.17 -2.38 -14.00
C ILE A 32 0.27 -3.56 -13.68
N GLU A 33 -0.82 -3.71 -14.41
CA GLU A 33 -1.72 -4.85 -14.24
C GLU A 33 -1.28 -5.97 -15.15
N ASP A 34 -0.62 -6.96 -14.56
CA ASP A 34 -0.02 -8.06 -15.32
C ASP A 34 -0.57 -9.44 -14.95
N GLY A 35 -1.61 -9.49 -14.10
CA GLY A 35 -2.17 -10.75 -13.65
C GLY A 35 -1.44 -11.41 -12.52
N SER A 36 -0.42 -10.76 -11.95
CA SER A 36 0.31 -11.29 -10.81
C SER A 36 -0.56 -11.28 -9.55
N LYS A 37 -0.20 -12.10 -8.58
CA LYS A 37 -0.88 -12.17 -7.28
C LYS A 37 0.14 -12.30 -6.17
N ILE A 38 -0.15 -11.70 -5.04
CA ILE A 38 0.64 -11.81 -3.83
C ILE A 38 -0.25 -12.35 -2.73
N MET A 39 0.26 -13.34 -2.00
CA MET A 39 -0.41 -13.86 -0.81
C MET A 39 0.59 -13.96 0.32
N ILE A 40 0.34 -13.20 1.40
CA ILE A 40 1.16 -13.32 2.62
C ILE A 40 0.60 -14.49 3.41
N THR A 41 1.43 -15.50 3.62
CA THR A 41 1.00 -16.72 4.29
C THR A 41 1.29 -16.67 5.79
N SER A 42 2.27 -15.90 6.24
CA SER A 42 2.61 -15.78 7.65
C SER A 42 3.39 -14.49 7.87
N PRO A 43 3.09 -13.72 8.91
CA PRO A 43 1.96 -13.87 9.82
C PRO A 43 0.65 -13.52 9.11
N LYS A 44 -0.46 -13.77 9.79
CA LYS A 44 -1.77 -13.42 9.26
C LYS A 44 -2.18 -12.06 9.75
N ASP A 45 -3.06 -11.42 9.00
CA ASP A 45 -3.59 -10.11 9.38
C ASP A 45 -4.18 -10.18 10.78
N GLY A 46 -3.76 -9.26 11.65
CA GLY A 46 -4.21 -9.21 13.03
C GLY A 46 -3.41 -10.06 13.99
N ASP A 47 -2.41 -10.79 13.53
CA ASP A 47 -1.62 -11.65 14.41
C ASP A 47 -0.82 -10.82 15.39
N LYS A 48 -0.59 -11.43 16.57
CA LYS A 48 0.35 -10.92 17.56
C LYS A 48 1.67 -11.64 17.39
N VAL A 49 2.74 -10.89 17.33
CA VAL A 49 4.08 -11.43 17.06
C VAL A 49 5.08 -10.86 18.05
N GLY A 50 6.24 -11.51 18.14
CA GLY A 50 7.36 -10.93 18.89
C GLY A 50 8.04 -9.85 18.08
N ASP A 51 9.10 -9.25 18.65
CA ASP A 51 9.85 -8.21 17.96
C ASP A 51 10.70 -8.76 16.81
N THR A 52 10.78 -10.07 16.69
CA THR A 52 11.50 -10.77 15.63
C THR A 52 10.58 -11.85 15.10
N PHE A 53 10.31 -11.82 13.80
CA PHE A 53 9.46 -12.83 13.19
C PHE A 53 9.75 -12.92 11.71
N GLU A 54 9.42 -14.06 11.14
CA GLU A 54 9.64 -14.33 9.73
C GLU A 54 8.41 -13.96 8.92
N LEU A 55 8.64 -13.31 7.78
CA LEU A 55 7.57 -13.01 6.81
C LEU A 55 7.63 -14.04 5.70
N LYS A 56 6.49 -14.70 5.45
CA LYS A 56 6.37 -15.66 4.36
C LYS A 56 5.26 -15.21 3.43
N TYR A 57 5.55 -15.22 2.15
CA TYR A 57 4.56 -14.85 1.15
C TYR A 57 4.83 -15.61 -0.14
N GLU A 58 3.83 -15.63 -1.00
CA GLU A 58 3.92 -16.25 -2.32
C GLU A 58 3.62 -15.22 -3.38
N LEU A 59 4.45 -15.19 -4.40
CA LEU A 59 4.24 -14.36 -5.57
C LEU A 59 3.89 -15.28 -6.74
N THR A 60 2.67 -15.15 -7.25
CA THR A 60 2.29 -15.79 -8.51
C THR A 60 2.57 -14.79 -9.61
N LYS A 61 3.54 -15.11 -10.45
CA LYS A 61 4.00 -14.16 -11.47
C LYS A 61 3.03 -14.11 -12.64
N GLY A 62 2.69 -12.91 -13.05
CA GLY A 62 2.02 -12.67 -14.32
C GLY A 62 3.04 -12.41 -15.40
N THR A 63 2.71 -11.48 -16.32
CA THR A 63 3.55 -11.25 -17.49
C THR A 63 4.74 -10.34 -17.20
N GLU A 64 4.70 -9.55 -16.13
CA GLU A 64 5.72 -8.53 -15.84
C GLU A 64 6.47 -8.79 -14.55
N ALA A 65 5.82 -9.34 -13.53
CA ALA A 65 6.41 -9.45 -12.21
C ALA A 65 7.65 -10.32 -12.23
N ALA A 66 8.73 -9.84 -11.61
CA ALA A 66 9.97 -10.58 -11.49
C ALA A 66 10.30 -10.89 -10.02
N HIS A 67 9.94 -10.00 -9.12
CA HIS A 67 10.22 -10.15 -7.69
C HIS A 67 9.21 -9.34 -6.89
N ALA A 68 9.35 -9.35 -5.58
CA ALA A 68 8.45 -8.61 -4.69
C ALA A 68 9.24 -7.61 -3.86
N HIS A 69 8.60 -6.50 -3.57
CA HIS A 69 9.11 -5.49 -2.65
C HIS A 69 8.34 -5.57 -1.35
N VAL A 70 9.03 -5.46 -0.22
CA VAL A 70 8.46 -5.51 1.11
C VAL A 70 8.54 -4.12 1.73
N TYR A 71 7.43 -3.68 2.32
CA TYR A 71 7.34 -2.40 3.00
C TYR A 71 6.92 -2.62 4.44
N LEU A 72 7.53 -1.89 5.35
CA LEU A 72 7.12 -1.85 6.75
C LEU A 72 6.70 -0.42 7.07
N ASP A 73 5.45 -0.27 7.49
CA ASP A 73 4.87 1.05 7.81
C ASP A 73 5.10 2.04 6.67
N ASN A 74 4.88 1.56 5.43
CA ASN A 74 5.02 2.32 4.19
C ASN A 74 6.46 2.66 3.83
N GLN A 75 7.44 2.03 4.47
CA GLN A 75 8.84 2.24 4.14
C GLN A 75 9.42 1.01 3.46
N TYR A 76 9.99 1.21 2.29
CA TYR A 76 10.59 0.12 1.52
C TYR A 76 11.77 -0.50 2.27
N GLN A 77 11.75 -1.83 2.37
CA GLN A 77 12.78 -2.59 3.05
C GLN A 77 13.74 -3.16 2.00
N LYS A 78 14.66 -2.34 1.54
CA LYS A 78 15.61 -2.77 0.51
C LYS A 78 16.46 -3.91 1.03
N GLY A 79 16.56 -4.97 0.22
CA GLY A 79 17.36 -6.12 0.61
C GLY A 79 16.80 -6.93 1.76
N PHE A 80 15.48 -6.87 1.97
CA PHE A 80 14.83 -7.56 3.08
C PHE A 80 15.19 -9.06 3.07
N PRO A 81 15.73 -9.58 4.19
CA PRO A 81 16.24 -10.97 4.21
C PRO A 81 15.16 -12.02 4.51
N GLY A 82 13.92 -11.62 4.78
CA GLY A 82 12.86 -12.56 5.12
C GLY A 82 12.43 -12.51 6.57
N THR A 83 13.17 -11.85 7.41
CA THR A 83 12.88 -11.76 8.85
C THR A 83 12.93 -10.31 9.30
N PHE A 84 11.92 -9.88 10.03
CA PHE A 84 11.95 -8.59 10.72
C PHE A 84 12.57 -8.77 12.10
N LYS A 85 13.38 -7.83 12.51
CA LYS A 85 14.04 -7.87 13.82
C LYS A 85 13.97 -6.51 14.50
N GLY A 86 13.78 -6.54 15.82
CA GLY A 86 13.89 -5.34 16.62
C GLY A 86 12.77 -4.34 16.40
N LEU A 87 11.58 -4.80 16.01
CA LEU A 87 10.47 -3.90 15.82
C LEU A 87 9.95 -3.39 17.15
N SER A 88 9.53 -2.13 17.16
CA SER A 88 8.93 -1.54 18.35
C SER A 88 7.59 -2.20 18.65
N LYS A 89 7.18 -2.16 19.91
CA LYS A 89 5.89 -2.69 20.33
C LYS A 89 4.78 -1.86 19.72
N GLY A 90 3.68 -2.53 19.40
CA GLY A 90 2.51 -1.87 18.84
C GLY A 90 2.20 -2.39 17.45
N LYS A 91 1.31 -1.71 16.76
CA LYS A 91 0.83 -2.15 15.46
C LYS A 91 1.77 -1.69 14.36
N HIS A 92 2.00 -2.59 13.42
CA HIS A 92 2.80 -2.31 12.23
C HIS A 92 2.08 -2.83 11.00
N GLN A 93 2.22 -2.11 9.89
CA GLN A 93 1.69 -2.55 8.61
C GLN A 93 2.80 -3.15 7.77
N ILE A 94 2.51 -4.31 7.18
CA ILE A 94 3.45 -4.98 6.28
C ILE A 94 2.76 -5.08 4.93
N THR A 95 3.40 -4.55 3.90
CA THR A 95 2.88 -4.61 2.53
C THR A 95 3.88 -5.34 1.66
N VAL A 96 3.39 -6.27 0.86
CA VAL A 96 4.21 -6.95 -0.14
C VAL A 96 3.60 -6.63 -1.49
N THR A 97 4.41 -6.11 -2.40
CA THR A 97 3.97 -5.68 -3.73
C THR A 97 4.89 -6.27 -4.78
N GLY A 98 4.31 -6.80 -5.85
CA GLY A 98 5.13 -7.31 -6.96
C GLY A 98 5.78 -6.18 -7.73
N ALA A 99 6.90 -6.48 -8.36
CA ALA A 99 7.63 -5.52 -9.17
C ALA A 99 8.26 -6.22 -10.37
N ASN A 100 8.42 -5.48 -11.47
CA ASN A 100 9.08 -6.03 -12.64
C ASN A 100 10.59 -5.88 -12.51
N LYS A 101 11.33 -6.32 -13.51
CA LYS A 101 12.79 -6.30 -13.45
C LYS A 101 13.38 -4.88 -13.38
N ASP A 102 12.62 -3.89 -13.78
CA ASP A 102 13.03 -2.49 -13.68
C ASP A 102 12.56 -1.83 -12.39
N HIS A 103 12.08 -2.63 -11.44
CA HIS A 103 11.58 -2.19 -10.13
C HIS A 103 10.33 -1.33 -10.22
N LYS A 104 9.60 -1.40 -11.33
CA LYS A 104 8.28 -0.76 -11.40
C LYS A 104 7.25 -1.69 -10.78
N LEU A 105 6.34 -1.12 -10.02
CA LEU A 105 5.38 -1.92 -9.27
C LEU A 105 4.30 -2.46 -10.19
N VAL A 106 3.90 -3.70 -9.95
CA VAL A 106 2.72 -4.28 -10.57
C VAL A 106 1.56 -4.18 -9.60
N SER A 107 0.35 -4.49 -10.06
CA SER A 107 -0.84 -4.30 -9.23
C SER A 107 -0.98 -5.32 -8.10
N ALA A 108 -0.24 -6.43 -8.17
CA ALA A 108 -0.29 -7.45 -7.13
C ALA A 108 0.27 -6.89 -5.82
N THR A 109 -0.57 -6.85 -4.78
CA THR A 109 -0.16 -6.29 -3.49
C THR A 109 -1.05 -6.87 -2.41
N GLN A 110 -0.50 -6.99 -1.21
CA GLN A 110 -1.27 -7.34 -0.02
C GLN A 110 -0.68 -6.64 1.18
N THR A 111 -1.55 -6.13 2.04
CA THR A 111 -1.16 -5.47 3.28
C THR A 111 -1.80 -6.21 4.43
N ILE A 112 -1.00 -6.48 5.46
CA ILE A 112 -1.49 -7.01 6.73
C ILE A 112 -1.06 -6.08 7.85
N THR A 113 -1.75 -6.18 8.97
CA THR A 113 -1.39 -5.48 10.20
C THR A 113 -1.04 -6.53 11.24
N VAL A 114 0.10 -6.35 11.91
CA VAL A 114 0.49 -7.21 13.03
C VAL A 114 0.67 -6.37 14.26
N GLU A 115 0.61 -7.02 15.42
CA GLU A 115 0.86 -6.33 16.69
C GLU A 115 2.08 -6.94 17.35
N VAL A 116 3.10 -6.14 17.54
CA VAL A 116 4.34 -6.56 18.22
C VAL A 116 4.14 -6.42 19.72
N GLN A 117 4.39 -7.50 20.44
CA GLN A 117 4.18 -7.57 21.88
C GLN A 117 5.46 -7.41 22.69
#